data_6bc311e91499b1a212ced1a46e3110c2
#
_entry.id   6bc311e91499b1a212ced1a46e3110c2
#
_cell.length_a   1.000
_cell.length_b   1.000
_cell.length_c   1.000
_cell.angle_alpha   90.00
_cell.angle_beta   90.00
_cell.angle_gamma   90.00
#
_symmetry.space_group_name_H-M   'P 1'
#
loop_
_entity.id
_entity.type
_entity.pdbx_description
1 polymer ?
#
loop_
_entity_poly.entity_id
_entity_poly.type
_entity_poly.pdbx_seq_one_letter_code
_entity_poly.pdbx_strand_id
1 'polypeptide(L)'
;HYLGIKILRIPFCHKSAKLDVNKIYKMINDNTIMVAVSAPNFPYGTCDPIEKVAKITKKYNVPLHVDACLGGFVLAFLNDPNKILPDKFTYDFAVDGVTSVSADYHKYALCPKGSSIIMYNSRKYADHQYFVQPDWCGGIYATNSFTGSKSGNITLMTWATILLNGTKFYRQLAKSINNTTCELAEKLNQIPHVNIVGSPCDLVNVVAFYTDTKFCHISAVNSILKKKGYNLNELQKPDAVHLAVTENPTSEEFKKQFIIDIIVAVRESISSQKQALNRGEEVGAAIYGTSQKINDSSIIDTVARNYLDLLYC
;
A
#
# COMPACT_ATOMS: atom_id res chain seq x y z
N HIS A 1 17.33 -8.46 4.05
CA HIS A 1 18.02 -9.61 3.46
C HIS A 1 19.42 -9.25 2.97
N TYR A 2 19.52 -8.37 1.96
CA TYR A 2 20.82 -8.03 1.33
C TYR A 2 21.84 -7.38 2.28
N LEU A 3 21.36 -6.57 3.23
CA LEU A 3 22.21 -5.82 4.14
C LEU A 3 22.40 -6.50 5.50
N GLY A 4 21.86 -7.71 5.71
CA GLY A 4 21.95 -8.42 6.98
C GLY A 4 21.24 -7.73 8.15
N ILE A 5 20.37 -6.74 7.87
CA ILE A 5 19.64 -5.99 8.90
C ILE A 5 18.50 -6.83 9.44
N LYS A 6 18.40 -6.94 10.76
CA LYS A 6 17.28 -7.59 11.44
C LYS A 6 16.04 -6.70 11.40
N ILE A 7 14.94 -7.22 10.85
CA ILE A 7 13.66 -6.52 10.78
C ILE A 7 12.78 -6.92 11.95
N LEU A 8 12.33 -5.94 12.72
CA LEU A 8 11.31 -6.10 13.75
C LEU A 8 9.99 -5.53 13.22
N ARG A 9 8.97 -6.40 13.11
CA ARG A 9 7.65 -5.98 12.63
C ARG A 9 6.78 -5.54 13.80
N ILE A 10 6.25 -4.31 13.70
CA ILE A 10 5.33 -3.77 14.70
C ILE A 10 3.93 -4.32 14.39
N PRO A 11 3.24 -4.95 15.36
CA PRO A 11 1.88 -5.39 15.17
C PRO A 11 0.94 -4.23 14.84
N PHE A 12 -0.06 -4.49 14.02
CA PHE A 12 -1.10 -3.53 13.69
C PHE A 12 -2.47 -3.98 14.23
N CYS A 13 -3.37 -3.03 14.42
CA CYS A 13 -4.74 -3.31 14.80
C CYS A 13 -5.55 -3.72 13.57
N HIS A 14 -6.10 -4.93 13.54
CA HIS A 14 -6.86 -5.45 12.40
C HIS A 14 -8.10 -4.60 12.04
N LYS A 15 -8.72 -3.94 13.04
CA LYS A 15 -9.89 -3.08 12.79
C LYS A 15 -9.53 -1.75 12.13
N SER A 16 -8.47 -1.10 12.62
CA SER A 16 -8.05 0.22 12.11
C SER A 16 -7.01 0.13 11.00
N ALA A 17 -6.40 -1.03 10.81
CA ALA A 17 -5.26 -1.26 9.92
C ALA A 17 -4.06 -0.31 10.16
N LYS A 18 -3.94 0.25 11.37
CA LYS A 18 -2.85 1.13 11.80
C LYS A 18 -1.94 0.41 12.78
N LEU A 19 -0.65 0.73 12.76
CA LEU A 19 0.31 0.15 13.69
C LEU A 19 -0.01 0.52 15.16
N ASP A 20 0.36 -0.38 16.07
CA ASP A 20 0.27 -0.13 17.51
C ASP A 20 1.48 0.69 18.00
N VAL A 21 1.27 1.98 18.18
CA VAL A 21 2.32 2.93 18.61
C VAL A 21 2.97 2.51 19.94
N ASN A 22 2.21 1.90 20.86
CA ASN A 22 2.74 1.50 22.16
C ASN A 22 3.78 0.38 22.05
N LYS A 23 3.74 -0.41 21.01
CA LYS A 23 4.73 -1.47 20.77
C LYS A 23 6.10 -0.92 20.39
N ILE A 24 6.15 0.27 19.76
CA ILE A 24 7.41 0.90 19.37
C ILE A 24 8.32 1.10 20.57
N TYR A 25 7.80 1.60 21.70
CA TYR A 25 8.58 1.80 22.91
C TYR A 25 9.25 0.53 23.45
N LYS A 26 8.64 -0.64 23.21
CA LYS A 26 9.17 -1.93 23.65
C LYS A 26 10.17 -2.53 22.66
N MET A 27 10.17 -2.05 21.42
CA MET A 27 10.96 -2.63 20.34
C MET A 27 12.18 -1.79 19.96
N ILE A 28 12.12 -0.47 20.22
CA ILE A 28 13.22 0.45 19.96
C ILE A 28 14.34 0.25 20.98
N ASN A 29 15.59 0.23 20.54
CA ASN A 29 16.79 0.08 21.37
C ASN A 29 18.01 0.71 20.66
N ASP A 30 19.18 0.68 21.30
CA ASP A 30 20.42 1.30 20.80
C ASP A 30 20.91 0.74 19.45
N ASN A 31 20.46 -0.46 19.07
CA ASN A 31 20.74 -1.06 17.77
C ASN A 31 19.69 -0.73 16.70
N THR A 32 18.68 0.08 17.03
CA THR A 32 17.66 0.49 16.06
C THR A 32 18.20 1.57 15.14
N ILE A 33 18.39 1.24 13.88
CA ILE A 33 18.95 2.17 12.88
C ILE A 33 17.89 3.04 12.21
N MET A 34 16.63 2.57 12.12
CA MET A 34 15.53 3.30 11.47
C MET A 34 14.19 2.70 11.88
N VAL A 35 13.17 3.54 11.92
CA VAL A 35 11.76 3.11 11.94
C VAL A 35 11.15 3.48 10.60
N ALA A 36 10.40 2.57 9.97
CA ALA A 36 9.65 2.82 8.74
C ALA A 36 8.15 2.69 9.00
N VAL A 37 7.37 3.62 8.45
CA VAL A 37 5.91 3.69 8.52
C VAL A 37 5.34 4.00 7.14
N SER A 38 4.05 3.78 6.92
CA SER A 38 3.43 3.95 5.61
C SER A 38 2.35 5.03 5.57
N ALA A 39 2.30 5.75 4.43
CA ALA A 39 1.29 6.77 4.16
C ALA A 39 0.83 6.75 2.68
N PRO A 40 -0.23 6.01 2.36
CA PRO A 40 -0.87 4.93 3.13
C PRO A 40 -0.15 3.59 2.98
N ASN A 41 -0.52 2.62 3.82
CA ASN A 41 -0.06 1.24 3.60
C ASN A 41 -0.76 0.62 2.38
N PHE A 42 -0.02 -0.22 1.66
CA PHE A 42 -0.50 -0.86 0.43
C PHE A 42 -1.71 -1.77 0.63
N PRO A 43 -1.77 -2.63 1.68
CA PRO A 43 -2.87 -3.58 1.79
C PRO A 43 -4.22 -2.93 2.02
N TYR A 44 -4.29 -1.87 2.83
CA TYR A 44 -5.54 -1.39 3.39
C TYR A 44 -5.86 0.09 3.12
N GLY A 45 -4.89 0.86 2.60
CA GLY A 45 -5.10 2.27 2.25
C GLY A 45 -5.16 3.25 3.44
N THR A 46 -4.79 2.80 4.64
CA THR A 46 -4.75 3.64 5.85
C THR A 46 -3.35 4.21 6.09
N CYS A 47 -3.27 5.43 6.60
CA CYS A 47 -1.99 6.01 7.04
C CYS A 47 -1.67 5.59 8.47
N ASP A 48 -0.42 5.26 8.73
CA ASP A 48 0.08 5.05 10.09
C ASP A 48 0.02 6.36 10.90
N PRO A 49 -0.02 6.30 12.23
CA PRO A 49 -0.07 7.48 13.09
C PRO A 49 1.30 8.18 13.19
N ILE A 50 1.76 8.76 12.07
CA ILE A 50 3.12 9.23 11.83
C ILE A 50 3.57 10.25 12.87
N GLU A 51 2.75 11.23 13.23
CA GLU A 51 3.08 12.21 14.26
C GLU A 51 3.39 11.58 15.63
N LYS A 52 2.63 10.53 15.99
CA LYS A 52 2.86 9.81 17.26
C LYS A 52 4.16 9.01 17.20
N VAL A 53 4.44 8.38 16.06
CA VAL A 53 5.68 7.65 15.83
C VAL A 53 6.87 8.59 15.82
N ALA A 54 6.76 9.74 15.14
CA ALA A 54 7.82 10.75 15.05
C ALA A 54 8.24 11.27 16.44
N LYS A 55 7.28 11.51 17.35
CA LYS A 55 7.58 11.91 18.74
C LYS A 55 8.44 10.86 19.46
N ILE A 56 8.18 9.57 19.19
CA ILE A 56 8.94 8.48 19.82
C ILE A 56 10.34 8.41 19.20
N THR A 57 10.42 8.30 17.88
CA THR A 57 11.71 8.15 17.19
C THR A 57 12.65 9.35 17.45
N LYS A 58 12.10 10.55 17.52
CA LYS A 58 12.85 11.76 17.88
C LYS A 58 13.42 11.67 19.31
N LYS A 59 12.61 11.17 20.27
CA LYS A 59 13.07 10.98 21.67
C LYS A 59 14.27 10.03 21.76
N TYR A 60 14.32 9.00 20.92
CA TYR A 60 15.41 8.02 20.89
C TYR A 60 16.49 8.35 19.85
N ASN A 61 16.40 9.51 19.20
CA ASN A 61 17.32 9.93 18.11
C ASN A 61 17.43 8.88 16.98
N VAL A 62 16.34 8.21 16.66
CA VAL A 62 16.25 7.20 15.60
C VAL A 62 15.60 7.82 14.36
N PRO A 63 16.19 7.67 13.15
CA PRO A 63 15.58 8.13 11.90
C PRO A 63 14.20 7.54 11.67
N LEU A 64 13.26 8.36 11.15
CA LEU A 64 11.95 7.94 10.72
C LEU A 64 11.78 8.10 9.22
N HIS A 65 11.57 6.98 8.54
CA HIS A 65 11.22 6.94 7.12
C HIS A 65 9.72 6.79 6.94
N VAL A 66 9.15 7.59 6.05
CA VAL A 66 7.75 7.45 5.63
C VAL A 66 7.71 6.90 4.20
N ASP A 67 7.22 5.69 4.07
CA ASP A 67 6.92 5.10 2.77
C ASP A 67 5.58 5.63 2.26
N ALA A 68 5.64 6.63 1.41
CA ALA A 68 4.51 7.21 0.70
C ALA A 68 4.49 6.82 -0.79
N CYS A 69 5.14 5.70 -1.15
CA CYS A 69 5.23 5.23 -2.54
C CYS A 69 3.85 5.06 -3.18
N LEU A 70 2.87 4.51 -2.44
CA LEU A 70 1.54 4.30 -3.00
C LEU A 70 0.74 5.58 -3.13
N GLY A 71 0.65 6.38 -2.09
CA GLY A 71 -0.31 7.48 -2.03
C GLY A 71 0.29 8.87 -1.86
N GLY A 72 1.60 9.04 -1.90
CA GLY A 72 2.25 10.34 -1.70
C GLY A 72 1.73 11.43 -2.64
N PHE A 73 1.50 11.10 -3.91
CA PHE A 73 0.90 12.03 -4.88
C PHE A 73 -0.58 12.29 -4.65
N VAL A 74 -1.32 11.39 -4.02
CA VAL A 74 -2.70 11.65 -3.60
C VAL A 74 -2.70 12.55 -2.36
N LEU A 75 -1.94 12.18 -1.35
CA LEU A 75 -1.86 12.90 -0.07
C LEU A 75 -1.36 14.33 -0.22
N ALA A 76 -0.31 14.56 -1.03
CA ALA A 76 0.25 15.89 -1.29
C ALA A 76 -0.78 16.88 -1.88
N PHE A 77 -1.77 16.37 -2.64
CA PHE A 77 -2.79 17.20 -3.28
C PHE A 77 -4.15 17.18 -2.56
N LEU A 78 -4.34 16.28 -1.59
CA LEU A 78 -5.45 16.35 -0.64
C LEU A 78 -5.22 17.40 0.44
N ASN A 79 -3.97 17.58 0.86
CA ASN A 79 -3.55 18.60 1.80
C ASN A 79 -3.46 19.93 1.06
N ASP A 80 -4.51 20.75 1.17
CA ASP A 80 -4.53 22.08 0.56
C ASP A 80 -4.07 23.09 1.62
N PRO A 81 -2.92 23.76 1.44
CA PRO A 81 -2.40 24.74 2.40
C PRO A 81 -3.35 25.92 2.65
N ASN A 82 -4.34 26.11 1.78
CA ASN A 82 -5.36 27.16 1.92
C ASN A 82 -6.65 26.65 2.60
N LYS A 83 -6.71 25.39 3.06
CA LYS A 83 -7.90 24.85 3.72
C LYS A 83 -7.89 25.15 5.22
N ILE A 84 -9.04 25.62 5.68
CA ILE A 84 -9.37 25.89 7.10
C ILE A 84 -9.53 24.57 7.90
N LEU A 85 -9.62 23.41 7.25
CA LEU A 85 -9.72 22.11 7.92
C LEU A 85 -8.32 21.56 8.19
N PRO A 86 -8.08 20.99 9.39
CA PRO A 86 -6.80 20.38 9.70
C PRO A 86 -6.46 19.30 8.67
N ASP A 87 -5.20 19.27 8.24
CA ASP A 87 -4.69 18.26 7.33
C ASP A 87 -4.94 16.87 7.89
N LYS A 88 -5.85 16.15 7.27
CA LYS A 88 -6.31 14.83 7.73
C LYS A 88 -5.18 13.81 7.76
N PHE A 89 -4.14 14.04 6.95
CA PHE A 89 -3.04 13.12 6.73
C PHE A 89 -1.70 13.84 6.63
N THR A 90 -1.18 14.36 7.73
CA THR A 90 0.20 14.89 7.73
C THR A 90 1.19 13.72 7.75
N TYR A 91 2.10 13.67 6.78
CA TYR A 91 2.99 12.52 6.57
C TYR A 91 4.41 12.88 6.16
N ASP A 92 4.63 14.12 5.75
CA ASP A 92 5.90 14.60 5.19
C ASP A 92 6.76 15.33 6.23
N PHE A 93 7.69 16.16 5.78
CA PHE A 93 8.60 16.93 6.63
C PHE A 93 7.93 18.03 7.46
N ALA A 94 6.63 18.28 7.28
CA ALA A 94 5.85 19.11 8.20
C ALA A 94 5.70 18.42 9.57
N VAL A 95 5.84 17.09 9.62
CA VAL A 95 5.93 16.34 10.87
C VAL A 95 7.35 16.38 11.40
N ASP A 96 7.56 17.11 12.50
CA ASP A 96 8.86 17.17 13.17
C ASP A 96 9.31 15.77 13.64
N GLY A 97 10.46 15.31 13.13
CA GLY A 97 11.00 13.98 13.38
C GLY A 97 10.97 13.04 12.16
N VAL A 98 10.25 13.36 11.08
CA VAL A 98 10.38 12.65 9.80
C VAL A 98 11.71 13.00 9.16
N THR A 99 12.52 12.00 8.83
CA THR A 99 13.87 12.18 8.30
C THR A 99 13.99 11.89 6.81
N SER A 100 13.13 11.00 6.29
CA SER A 100 13.06 10.68 4.86
C SER A 100 11.66 10.27 4.44
N VAL A 101 11.35 10.51 3.16
CA VAL A 101 10.06 10.16 2.53
C VAL A 101 10.33 9.58 1.16
N SER A 102 9.72 8.44 0.83
CA SER A 102 9.69 7.89 -0.53
C SER A 102 8.34 8.08 -1.19
N ALA A 103 8.31 8.37 -2.49
CA ALA A 103 7.09 8.51 -3.28
C ALA A 103 7.32 8.04 -4.73
N ASP A 104 6.31 7.42 -5.35
CA ASP A 104 6.41 6.92 -6.72
C ASP A 104 5.64 7.79 -7.70
N TYR A 105 6.37 8.39 -8.65
CA TYR A 105 5.77 9.12 -9.76
C TYR A 105 4.97 8.19 -10.69
N HIS A 106 5.44 6.95 -10.86
CA HIS A 106 4.82 5.97 -11.76
C HIS A 106 3.53 5.33 -11.22
N LYS A 107 3.06 5.78 -10.04
CA LYS A 107 1.75 5.39 -9.50
C LYS A 107 0.74 6.52 -9.78
N TYR A 108 0.41 7.31 -8.80
CA TYR A 108 -0.65 8.32 -8.91
C TYR A 108 -0.23 9.65 -9.54
N ALA A 109 1.06 9.85 -9.81
CA ALA A 109 1.47 10.96 -10.69
C ALA A 109 1.38 10.62 -12.18
N LEU A 110 0.95 9.40 -12.54
CA LEU A 110 0.72 8.93 -13.92
C LEU A 110 1.97 9.02 -14.81
N CYS A 111 3.15 8.94 -14.22
CA CYS A 111 4.42 8.99 -14.93
C CYS A 111 4.88 7.59 -15.36
N PRO A 112 5.85 7.49 -16.28
CA PRO A 112 6.37 6.20 -16.76
C PRO A 112 6.96 5.34 -15.65
N LYS A 113 6.84 4.02 -15.79
CA LYS A 113 7.42 3.03 -14.89
C LYS A 113 8.91 3.27 -14.64
N GLY A 114 9.35 3.02 -13.41
CA GLY A 114 10.71 3.27 -12.97
C GLY A 114 10.97 4.68 -12.42
N SER A 115 9.98 5.58 -12.50
CA SER A 115 10.08 6.90 -11.89
C SER A 115 9.64 6.87 -10.42
N SER A 116 10.57 7.17 -9.54
CA SER A 116 10.38 7.20 -8.08
C SER A 116 11.33 8.22 -7.47
N ILE A 117 11.01 8.72 -6.29
CA ILE A 117 11.84 9.67 -5.56
C ILE A 117 11.98 9.27 -4.10
N ILE A 118 13.16 9.50 -3.55
CA ILE A 118 13.41 9.55 -2.12
C ILE A 118 13.87 10.96 -1.76
N MET A 119 13.34 11.49 -0.68
CA MET A 119 13.62 12.82 -0.17
C MET A 119 14.13 12.72 1.27
N TYR A 120 15.04 13.61 1.65
CA TYR A 120 15.60 13.69 2.98
C TYR A 120 15.39 15.09 3.56
N ASN A 121 15.14 15.19 4.85
CA ASN A 121 14.99 16.47 5.53
C ASN A 121 16.32 17.21 5.73
N SER A 122 17.45 16.51 5.64
CA SER A 122 18.76 17.10 5.76
C SER A 122 19.82 16.33 4.97
N ARG A 123 20.90 17.04 4.63
CA ARG A 123 22.05 16.47 3.94
C ARG A 123 22.74 15.36 4.75
N LYS A 124 22.69 15.44 6.08
CA LYS A 124 23.22 14.41 6.98
C LYS A 124 22.72 13.01 6.62
N TYR A 125 21.44 12.88 6.23
CA TYR A 125 20.87 11.59 5.84
C TYR A 125 21.11 11.27 4.36
N ALA A 126 21.03 12.29 3.49
CA ALA A 126 21.21 12.11 2.05
C ALA A 126 22.62 11.64 1.68
N ASP A 127 23.65 12.12 2.37
CA ASP A 127 25.05 11.80 2.10
C ASP A 127 25.35 10.29 2.28
N HIS A 128 24.59 9.57 3.11
CA HIS A 128 24.72 8.13 3.27
C HIS A 128 24.19 7.31 2.08
N GLN A 129 23.46 7.94 1.16
CA GLN A 129 23.02 7.29 -0.08
C GLN A 129 24.14 7.22 -1.12
N TYR A 130 25.11 8.11 -1.04
CA TYR A 130 26.16 8.22 -2.04
C TYR A 130 27.25 7.18 -1.80
N PHE A 131 27.71 6.56 -2.89
CA PHE A 131 28.92 5.75 -2.88
C PHE A 131 30.00 6.46 -3.66
N VAL A 132 31.19 6.59 -3.05
CA VAL A 132 32.36 7.22 -3.65
C VAL A 132 33.59 6.33 -3.44
N GLN A 133 34.26 5.99 -4.52
CA GLN A 133 35.54 5.26 -4.50
C GLN A 133 36.60 6.12 -5.14
N PRO A 134 37.44 6.84 -4.35
CA PRO A 134 38.45 7.73 -4.87
C PRO A 134 39.69 7.02 -5.40
N ASP A 135 40.03 5.84 -4.84
CA ASP A 135 41.33 5.18 -5.07
C ASP A 135 41.23 4.02 -6.08
N TRP A 136 40.20 3.99 -6.91
CA TRP A 136 40.09 2.96 -7.95
C TRP A 136 41.03 3.28 -9.12
N CYS A 137 41.73 2.25 -9.63
CA CYS A 137 42.67 2.39 -10.76
C CYS A 137 42.04 2.93 -12.06
N GLY A 138 40.70 2.81 -12.22
CA GLY A 138 39.93 3.40 -13.32
C GLY A 138 39.57 4.87 -13.16
N GLY A 139 40.06 5.52 -12.10
CA GLY A 139 39.74 6.90 -11.74
C GLY A 139 38.70 6.99 -10.61
N ILE A 140 38.27 8.20 -10.30
CA ILE A 140 37.28 8.44 -9.25
C ILE A 140 35.91 7.89 -9.72
N TYR A 141 35.33 6.96 -8.96
CA TYR A 141 33.97 6.47 -9.18
C TYR A 141 33.05 7.04 -8.14
N ALA A 142 31.90 7.57 -8.58
CA ALA A 142 30.85 8.05 -7.68
C ALA A 142 29.47 7.72 -8.26
N THR A 143 28.55 7.34 -7.39
CA THR A 143 27.15 7.09 -7.75
C THR A 143 26.22 7.57 -6.64
N ASN A 144 25.06 8.07 -7.04
CA ASN A 144 24.02 8.54 -6.12
C ASN A 144 22.93 7.50 -5.85
N SER A 145 23.05 6.31 -6.41
CA SER A 145 22.04 5.28 -6.22
C SER A 145 22.63 3.87 -6.37
N PHE A 146 21.98 2.90 -5.77
CA PHE A 146 22.38 1.50 -5.79
C PHE A 146 22.46 0.92 -7.22
N THR A 147 21.62 1.39 -8.12
CA THR A 147 21.57 0.93 -9.51
C THR A 147 22.56 1.59 -10.45
N GLY A 148 23.37 2.55 -9.99
CA GLY A 148 24.30 3.31 -10.82
C GLY A 148 23.60 4.24 -11.81
N SER A 149 24.01 4.23 -13.09
CA SER A 149 23.44 5.10 -14.13
C SER A 149 21.97 4.80 -14.41
N LYS A 150 21.18 5.86 -14.57
CA LYS A 150 19.76 5.79 -14.94
C LYS A 150 19.51 6.45 -16.28
N SER A 151 18.52 5.95 -17.03
CA SER A 151 18.11 6.56 -18.30
C SER A 151 17.53 7.95 -18.09
N GLY A 152 18.08 8.96 -18.80
CA GLY A 152 17.53 10.31 -18.80
C GLY A 152 16.13 10.42 -19.37
N ASN A 153 15.71 9.48 -20.23
CA ASN A 153 14.36 9.45 -20.81
C ASN A 153 13.28 9.38 -19.74
N ILE A 154 13.47 8.56 -18.69
CA ILE A 154 12.50 8.45 -17.61
C ILE A 154 12.36 9.79 -16.88
N THR A 155 13.47 10.46 -16.63
CA THR A 155 13.48 11.77 -15.98
C THR A 155 12.77 12.82 -16.84
N LEU A 156 13.07 12.86 -18.14
CA LEU A 156 12.46 13.80 -19.07
C LEU A 156 10.95 13.57 -19.19
N MET A 157 10.53 12.32 -19.37
CA MET A 157 9.11 11.98 -19.47
C MET A 157 8.36 12.28 -18.16
N THR A 158 8.97 12.02 -17.00
CA THR A 158 8.40 12.36 -15.70
C THR A 158 8.19 13.87 -15.56
N TRP A 159 9.22 14.64 -15.89
CA TRP A 159 9.15 16.11 -15.87
C TRP A 159 8.08 16.65 -16.80
N ALA A 160 8.03 16.18 -18.05
CA ALA A 160 7.02 16.58 -19.01
C ALA A 160 5.59 16.24 -18.54
N THR A 161 5.38 15.04 -18.01
CA THR A 161 4.07 14.60 -17.49
C THR A 161 3.58 15.50 -16.35
N ILE A 162 4.47 15.82 -15.40
CA ILE A 162 4.11 16.68 -14.27
C ILE A 162 3.76 18.10 -14.73
N LEU A 163 4.52 18.65 -15.67
CA LEU A 163 4.26 19.99 -16.22
C LEU A 163 2.95 20.04 -17.02
N LEU A 164 2.71 19.04 -17.87
CA LEU A 164 1.48 18.98 -18.69
C LEU A 164 0.23 18.87 -17.84
N ASN A 165 0.23 18.02 -16.83
CA ASN A 165 -0.91 17.86 -15.94
C ASN A 165 -1.11 19.05 -15.01
N GLY A 166 -0.04 19.54 -14.39
CA GLY A 166 -0.07 20.67 -13.49
C GLY A 166 -0.84 20.44 -12.18
N THR A 167 -0.72 21.36 -11.28
CA THR A 167 -1.26 21.26 -9.91
C THR A 167 -2.78 21.11 -9.86
N LYS A 168 -3.52 21.81 -10.77
CA LYS A 168 -4.98 21.77 -10.80
C LYS A 168 -5.50 20.37 -11.10
N PHE A 169 -4.92 19.71 -12.09
CA PHE A 169 -5.27 18.34 -12.47
C PHE A 169 -5.05 17.38 -11.28
N TYR A 170 -3.86 17.39 -10.66
CA TYR A 170 -3.56 16.50 -9.55
C TYR A 170 -4.45 16.72 -8.33
N ARG A 171 -4.84 17.98 -8.04
CA ARG A 171 -5.81 18.27 -6.98
C ARG A 171 -7.18 17.68 -7.28
N GLN A 172 -7.65 17.79 -8.51
CA GLN A 172 -8.94 17.23 -8.92
C GLN A 172 -8.88 15.70 -8.86
N LEU A 173 -7.83 15.10 -9.39
CA LEU A 173 -7.61 13.66 -9.37
C LEU A 173 -7.57 13.11 -7.94
N ALA A 174 -6.77 13.71 -7.06
CA ALA A 174 -6.65 13.29 -5.66
C ALA A 174 -7.99 13.35 -4.92
N LYS A 175 -8.76 14.44 -5.10
CA LYS A 175 -10.10 14.57 -4.52
C LYS A 175 -11.06 13.51 -5.05
N SER A 176 -11.08 13.29 -6.37
CA SER A 176 -11.94 12.29 -7.00
C SER A 176 -11.63 10.89 -6.48
N ILE A 177 -10.35 10.51 -6.42
CA ILE A 177 -9.90 9.23 -5.91
C ILE A 177 -10.29 9.07 -4.43
N ASN A 178 -10.00 10.04 -3.58
CA ASN A 178 -10.29 9.90 -2.15
C ASN A 178 -11.79 9.88 -1.87
N ASN A 179 -12.59 10.71 -2.52
CA ASN A 179 -14.05 10.70 -2.39
C ASN A 179 -14.63 9.35 -2.82
N THR A 180 -14.19 8.83 -3.96
CA THR A 180 -14.61 7.51 -4.46
C THR A 180 -14.22 6.40 -3.49
N THR A 181 -13.00 6.46 -2.93
CA THR A 181 -12.52 5.48 -1.95
C THR A 181 -13.42 5.46 -0.71
N CYS A 182 -13.74 6.62 -0.15
CA CYS A 182 -14.63 6.74 1.00
C CYS A 182 -16.06 6.26 0.68
N GLU A 183 -16.61 6.69 -0.46
CA GLU A 183 -17.95 6.29 -0.90
C GLU A 183 -18.08 4.79 -1.12
N LEU A 184 -17.12 4.17 -1.80
CA LEU A 184 -17.10 2.72 -2.01
C LEU A 184 -16.98 1.97 -0.68
N ALA A 185 -16.14 2.44 0.24
CA ALA A 185 -15.99 1.83 1.56
C ALA A 185 -17.30 1.90 2.37
N GLU A 186 -18.00 3.04 2.35
CA GLU A 186 -19.30 3.19 3.00
C GLU A 186 -20.33 2.24 2.41
N LYS A 187 -20.43 2.17 1.08
CA LYS A 187 -21.38 1.28 0.40
C LYS A 187 -21.06 -0.21 0.62
N LEU A 188 -19.79 -0.58 0.59
CA LEU A 188 -19.36 -1.96 0.86
C LEU A 188 -19.73 -2.39 2.28
N ASN A 189 -19.53 -1.51 3.25
CA ASN A 189 -19.83 -1.79 4.66
C ASN A 189 -21.35 -1.93 4.94
N GLN A 190 -22.22 -1.54 4.00
CA GLN A 190 -23.66 -1.72 4.06
C GLN A 190 -24.11 -3.07 3.48
N ILE A 191 -23.23 -3.78 2.76
CA ILE A 191 -23.57 -5.09 2.18
C ILE A 191 -23.52 -6.15 3.28
N PRO A 192 -24.60 -6.96 3.47
CA PRO A 192 -24.59 -8.01 4.46
C PRO A 192 -23.40 -8.97 4.27
N HIS A 193 -22.74 -9.32 5.36
CA HIS A 193 -21.58 -10.23 5.42
C HIS A 193 -20.31 -9.69 4.76
N VAL A 194 -20.28 -8.44 4.31
CA VAL A 194 -19.09 -7.74 3.84
C VAL A 194 -18.64 -6.74 4.90
N ASN A 195 -17.36 -6.72 5.19
CA ASN A 195 -16.75 -5.80 6.13
C ASN A 195 -15.53 -5.13 5.47
N ILE A 196 -15.33 -3.86 5.71
CA ILE A 196 -14.11 -3.16 5.28
C ILE A 196 -13.01 -3.26 6.34
N VAL A 197 -11.77 -3.13 5.91
CA VAL A 197 -10.62 -2.97 6.80
C VAL A 197 -10.36 -1.49 6.98
N GLY A 198 -10.31 -1.02 8.22
CA GLY A 198 -10.20 0.39 8.54
C GLY A 198 -11.55 1.10 8.63
N SER A 199 -11.53 2.43 8.69
CA SER A 199 -12.72 3.29 8.66
C SER A 199 -12.79 4.02 7.33
N PRO A 200 -13.98 4.17 6.70
CA PRO A 200 -14.10 4.85 5.41
C PRO A 200 -13.39 6.20 5.37
N CYS A 201 -13.51 6.95 6.46
CA CYS A 201 -12.89 8.28 6.56
C CYS A 201 -11.35 8.26 6.73
N ASP A 202 -10.72 7.13 7.00
CA ASP A 202 -9.27 6.98 7.18
C ASP A 202 -8.56 6.47 5.92
N LEU A 203 -9.33 6.08 4.89
CA LEU A 203 -8.79 5.53 3.64
C LEU A 203 -8.35 6.65 2.69
N VAL A 204 -7.27 6.41 1.97
CA VAL A 204 -6.71 7.38 1.01
C VAL A 204 -7.13 7.03 -0.42
N ASN A 205 -6.70 5.89 -0.93
CA ASN A 205 -6.83 5.50 -2.33
C ASN A 205 -6.97 3.98 -2.53
N VAL A 206 -7.20 3.24 -1.44
CA VAL A 206 -7.40 1.78 -1.46
C VAL A 206 -8.56 1.44 -0.56
N VAL A 207 -9.43 0.54 -1.01
CA VAL A 207 -10.51 -0.04 -0.22
C VAL A 207 -10.26 -1.54 -0.08
N ALA A 208 -9.96 -1.99 1.11
CA ALA A 208 -9.84 -3.41 1.43
C ALA A 208 -11.10 -3.91 2.13
N PHE A 209 -11.58 -5.09 1.72
CA PHE A 209 -12.76 -5.70 2.30
C PHE A 209 -12.64 -7.22 2.38
N TYR A 210 -13.39 -7.79 3.31
CA TYR A 210 -13.44 -9.22 3.56
C TYR A 210 -14.89 -9.66 3.83
N THR A 211 -15.12 -10.95 3.79
CA THR A 211 -16.44 -11.52 4.09
C THR A 211 -16.41 -12.32 5.38
N ASP A 212 -17.56 -12.45 6.05
CA ASP A 212 -17.69 -13.37 7.18
C ASP A 212 -17.61 -14.82 6.67
N THR A 213 -16.53 -15.50 7.03
CA THR A 213 -16.20 -16.86 6.59
C THR A 213 -17.26 -17.90 6.96
N LYS A 214 -18.13 -17.61 7.94
CA LYS A 214 -19.29 -18.45 8.27
C LYS A 214 -20.29 -18.55 7.12
N PHE A 215 -20.35 -17.53 6.26
CA PHE A 215 -21.32 -17.45 5.16
C PHE A 215 -20.67 -17.66 3.81
N CYS A 216 -19.49 -17.05 3.56
CA CYS A 216 -18.73 -17.24 2.33
C CYS A 216 -17.27 -16.82 2.50
N HIS A 217 -16.38 -17.42 1.72
CA HIS A 217 -14.98 -17.01 1.66
C HIS A 217 -14.76 -15.90 0.63
N ILE A 218 -13.96 -14.90 0.98
CA ILE A 218 -13.64 -13.78 0.09
C ILE A 218 -12.99 -14.24 -1.22
N SER A 219 -12.21 -15.31 -1.20
CA SER A 219 -11.59 -15.88 -2.41
C SER A 219 -12.62 -16.39 -3.42
N ALA A 220 -13.75 -16.96 -2.96
CA ALA A 220 -14.84 -17.36 -3.83
C ALA A 220 -15.52 -16.15 -4.47
N VAL A 221 -15.79 -15.11 -3.68
CA VAL A 221 -16.32 -13.83 -4.16
C VAL A 221 -15.35 -13.22 -5.20
N ASN A 222 -14.06 -13.18 -4.91
CA ASN A 222 -13.05 -12.65 -5.84
C ASN A 222 -12.97 -13.45 -7.16
N SER A 223 -13.14 -14.77 -7.09
CA SER A 223 -13.17 -15.63 -8.30
C SER A 223 -14.34 -15.28 -9.22
N ILE A 224 -15.50 -14.95 -8.66
CA ILE A 224 -16.67 -14.49 -9.42
C ILE A 224 -16.41 -13.10 -10.03
N LEU A 225 -15.84 -12.19 -9.24
CA LEU A 225 -15.50 -10.83 -9.69
C LEU A 225 -14.44 -10.85 -10.81
N LYS A 226 -13.44 -11.74 -10.72
CA LYS A 226 -12.45 -11.93 -11.80
C LYS A 226 -13.09 -12.33 -13.13
N LYS A 227 -14.11 -13.21 -13.11
CA LYS A 227 -14.88 -13.60 -14.30
C LYS A 227 -15.65 -12.43 -14.92
N LYS A 228 -16.01 -11.43 -14.09
CA LYS A 228 -16.66 -10.18 -14.54
C LYS A 228 -15.66 -9.11 -14.99
N GLY A 229 -14.36 -9.40 -14.98
CA GLY A 229 -13.30 -8.49 -15.45
C GLY A 229 -12.66 -7.61 -14.36
N TYR A 230 -13.02 -7.79 -13.09
CA TYR A 230 -12.36 -7.05 -12.01
C TYR A 230 -11.01 -7.68 -11.66
N ASN A 231 -10.01 -6.83 -11.47
CA ASN A 231 -8.66 -7.25 -11.03
C ASN A 231 -8.38 -6.71 -9.62
N LEU A 232 -8.85 -7.44 -8.60
CA LEU A 232 -8.61 -7.11 -7.21
C LEU A 232 -7.38 -7.85 -6.69
N ASN A 233 -6.57 -7.19 -5.87
CA ASN A 233 -5.45 -7.84 -5.21
C ASN A 233 -5.93 -8.67 -4.02
N GLU A 234 -5.48 -9.90 -3.95
CA GLU A 234 -5.72 -10.76 -2.79
C GLU A 234 -4.75 -10.43 -1.66
N LEU A 235 -5.28 -10.40 -0.45
CA LEU A 235 -4.54 -10.10 0.78
C LEU A 235 -4.54 -11.32 1.70
N GLN A 236 -3.60 -11.32 2.64
CA GLN A 236 -3.46 -12.41 3.63
C GLN A 236 -3.28 -11.82 5.03
N LYS A 237 -3.79 -12.55 6.03
CA LYS A 237 -3.63 -12.25 7.46
C LYS A 237 -4.12 -10.86 7.88
N PRO A 238 -5.44 -10.59 7.70
CA PRO A 238 -6.56 -11.48 7.35
C PRO A 238 -6.74 -11.67 5.85
N ASP A 239 -7.51 -12.72 5.49
CA ASP A 239 -7.99 -12.94 4.14
C ASP A 239 -8.91 -11.81 3.73
N ALA A 240 -8.53 -11.08 2.71
CA ALA A 240 -9.27 -9.96 2.19
C ALA A 240 -8.93 -9.77 0.70
N VAL A 241 -9.61 -8.85 0.07
CA VAL A 241 -9.24 -8.32 -1.24
C VAL A 241 -9.25 -6.81 -1.19
N HIS A 242 -8.45 -6.16 -2.05
CA HIS A 242 -8.54 -4.72 -2.16
C HIS A 242 -8.69 -4.24 -3.60
N LEU A 243 -9.38 -3.12 -3.74
CA LEU A 243 -9.43 -2.28 -4.92
C LEU A 243 -8.51 -1.07 -4.70
N ALA A 244 -7.50 -0.91 -5.54
CA ALA A 244 -6.76 0.34 -5.67
C ALA A 244 -7.58 1.29 -6.57
N VAL A 245 -8.05 2.39 -6.00
CA VAL A 245 -8.88 3.37 -6.71
C VAL A 245 -7.98 4.25 -7.56
N THR A 246 -8.11 4.14 -8.87
CA THR A 246 -7.43 4.97 -9.87
C THR A 246 -8.44 5.89 -10.56
N GLU A 247 -8.11 6.49 -11.70
CA GLU A 247 -8.99 7.40 -12.41
C GLU A 247 -10.30 6.73 -12.87
N ASN A 248 -10.21 5.56 -13.53
CA ASN A 248 -11.39 4.86 -14.07
C ASN A 248 -12.45 4.50 -13.01
N PRO A 249 -12.10 3.94 -11.84
CA PRO A 249 -13.05 3.65 -10.78
C PRO A 249 -13.81 4.87 -10.22
N THR A 250 -13.43 6.09 -10.58
CA THR A 250 -14.13 7.30 -10.11
C THR A 250 -15.43 7.60 -10.85
N SER A 251 -15.72 6.94 -11.96
CA SER A 251 -16.97 7.12 -12.69
C SER A 251 -18.17 6.59 -11.91
N GLU A 252 -19.31 7.30 -11.97
CA GLU A 252 -20.56 6.88 -11.29
C GLU A 252 -21.06 5.52 -11.80
N GLU A 253 -20.88 5.26 -13.09
CA GLU A 253 -21.25 3.99 -13.70
C GLU A 253 -20.43 2.83 -13.11
N PHE A 254 -19.11 2.98 -13.04
CA PHE A 254 -18.25 1.98 -12.42
C PHE A 254 -18.64 1.74 -10.96
N LYS A 255 -18.81 2.79 -10.16
CA LYS A 255 -19.15 2.67 -8.74
C LYS A 255 -20.44 1.89 -8.52
N LYS A 256 -21.50 2.21 -9.28
CA LYS A 256 -22.79 1.51 -9.22
C LYS A 256 -22.64 0.04 -9.61
N GLN A 257 -22.01 -0.23 -10.76
CA GLN A 257 -21.85 -1.58 -11.27
C GLN A 257 -21.00 -2.45 -10.33
N PHE A 258 -19.90 -1.89 -9.80
CA PHE A 258 -19.02 -2.58 -8.85
C PHE A 258 -19.77 -3.04 -7.60
N ILE A 259 -20.60 -2.20 -7.01
CA ILE A 259 -21.41 -2.55 -5.83
C ILE A 259 -22.45 -3.62 -6.16
N ILE A 260 -23.12 -3.51 -7.30
CA ILE A 260 -24.09 -4.53 -7.77
C ILE A 260 -23.37 -5.88 -7.94
N ASP A 261 -22.23 -5.89 -8.60
CA ASP A 261 -21.48 -7.11 -8.88
C ASP A 261 -20.95 -7.77 -7.60
N ILE A 262 -20.56 -7.00 -6.60
CA ILE A 262 -20.19 -7.55 -5.28
C ILE A 262 -21.40 -8.18 -4.59
N ILE A 263 -22.56 -7.52 -4.59
CA ILE A 263 -23.79 -8.09 -4.01
C ILE A 263 -24.14 -9.42 -4.69
N VAL A 264 -24.05 -9.49 -6.00
CA VAL A 264 -24.30 -10.72 -6.77
C VAL A 264 -23.28 -11.79 -6.40
N ALA A 265 -21.99 -11.46 -6.42
CA ALA A 265 -20.91 -12.39 -6.12
C ALA A 265 -21.00 -12.96 -4.69
N VAL A 266 -21.36 -12.14 -3.71
CA VAL A 266 -21.58 -12.59 -2.33
C VAL A 266 -22.77 -13.55 -2.24
N ARG A 267 -23.90 -13.23 -2.88
CA ARG A 267 -25.09 -14.10 -2.90
C ARG A 267 -24.82 -15.45 -3.57
N GLU A 268 -24.16 -15.45 -4.71
CA GLU A 268 -23.76 -16.67 -5.42
C GLU A 268 -22.80 -17.53 -4.58
N SER A 269 -21.81 -16.89 -3.94
CA SER A 269 -20.87 -17.59 -3.06
C SER A 269 -21.56 -18.23 -1.84
N ILE A 270 -22.49 -17.52 -1.19
CA ILE A 270 -23.29 -18.07 -0.09
C ILE A 270 -24.13 -19.27 -0.55
N SER A 271 -24.79 -19.16 -1.70
CA SER A 271 -25.62 -20.24 -2.26
C SER A 271 -24.79 -21.47 -2.58
N SER A 272 -23.63 -21.29 -3.20
CA SER A 272 -22.70 -22.39 -3.52
C SER A 272 -22.14 -23.06 -2.27
N GLN A 273 -21.81 -22.29 -1.24
CA GLN A 273 -21.32 -22.83 0.03
C GLN A 273 -22.41 -23.66 0.76
N LYS A 274 -23.65 -23.20 0.79
CA LYS A 274 -24.78 -23.95 1.35
C LYS A 274 -25.01 -25.26 0.60
N GLN A 275 -24.94 -25.25 -0.73
CA GLN A 275 -25.09 -26.47 -1.54
C GLN A 275 -23.98 -27.49 -1.28
N ALA A 276 -22.73 -27.04 -1.18
CA ALA A 276 -21.59 -27.91 -0.87
C ALA A 276 -21.70 -28.53 0.53
N LEU A 277 -22.11 -27.75 1.54
CA LEU A 277 -22.34 -28.23 2.89
C LEU A 277 -23.47 -29.29 2.93
N ASN A 278 -24.55 -29.08 2.17
CA ASN A 278 -25.65 -30.04 2.07
C ASN A 278 -25.25 -31.37 1.39
N ARG A 279 -24.18 -31.36 0.56
CA ARG A 279 -23.62 -32.56 -0.07
C ARG A 279 -22.54 -33.23 0.77
N GLY A 280 -22.21 -32.67 1.96
CA GLY A 280 -21.07 -33.15 2.79
C GLY A 280 -19.68 -32.87 2.19
N GLU A 281 -19.63 -31.98 1.23
CA GLU A 281 -18.35 -31.58 0.58
C GLU A 281 -17.65 -30.51 1.43
N GLU A 282 -16.34 -30.68 1.67
CA GLU A 282 -15.54 -29.57 2.18
C GLU A 282 -15.49 -28.48 1.11
N VAL A 283 -15.89 -27.26 1.49
CA VAL A 283 -15.82 -26.11 0.61
C VAL A 283 -14.34 -25.80 0.37
N GLY A 284 -13.81 -26.26 -0.77
CA GLY A 284 -12.43 -26.05 -1.16
C GLY A 284 -12.12 -24.57 -1.29
N ALA A 285 -11.21 -24.06 -0.47
CA ALA A 285 -10.60 -22.77 -0.71
C ALA A 285 -9.84 -22.84 -2.05
N ALA A 286 -10.01 -21.84 -2.92
CA ALA A 286 -9.16 -21.66 -4.09
C ALA A 286 -7.67 -21.70 -3.67
N ILE A 287 -6.75 -21.97 -4.61
CA ILE A 287 -5.30 -22.19 -4.37
C ILE A 287 -4.69 -21.18 -3.38
N TYR A 288 -5.14 -19.92 -3.39
CA TYR A 288 -4.68 -18.88 -2.45
C TYR A 288 -5.17 -19.12 -1.00
N GLY A 289 -6.37 -19.62 -0.79
CA GLY A 289 -6.85 -20.05 0.54
C GLY A 289 -6.12 -21.30 1.05
N THR A 290 -5.57 -22.11 0.16
CA THR A 290 -4.74 -23.27 0.51
C THR A 290 -3.37 -22.83 1.01
N SER A 291 -2.74 -21.80 0.40
CA SER A 291 -1.44 -21.30 0.84
C SER A 291 -1.46 -20.72 2.25
N GLN A 292 -2.62 -20.21 2.71
CA GLN A 292 -2.78 -19.69 4.06
C GLN A 292 -3.00 -20.77 5.11
N LYS A 293 -3.48 -21.95 4.71
CA LYS A 293 -3.59 -23.15 5.57
C LYS A 293 -2.24 -23.86 5.75
N ILE A 294 -1.26 -23.55 4.92
CA ILE A 294 0.09 -24.09 5.05
C ILE A 294 0.81 -23.30 6.15
N ASN A 295 0.97 -23.91 7.32
CA ASN A 295 1.66 -23.31 8.46
C ASN A 295 3.17 -23.16 8.22
N ASP A 296 3.74 -23.93 7.31
CA ASP A 296 5.15 -23.86 6.94
C ASP A 296 5.38 -22.93 5.75
N SER A 297 5.85 -21.73 6.05
CA SER A 297 6.18 -20.72 5.03
C SER A 297 7.34 -21.12 4.11
N SER A 298 8.14 -22.16 4.46
CA SER A 298 9.24 -22.64 3.64
C SER A 298 8.75 -23.30 2.36
N ILE A 299 7.60 -23.96 2.40
CA ILE A 299 6.97 -24.56 1.22
C ILE A 299 6.54 -23.47 0.24
N ILE A 300 5.94 -22.38 0.74
CA ILE A 300 5.52 -21.26 -0.08
C ILE A 300 6.73 -20.56 -0.71
N ASP A 301 7.80 -20.37 0.07
CA ASP A 301 9.06 -19.80 -0.44
C ASP A 301 9.65 -20.68 -1.56
N THR A 302 9.69 -21.99 -1.37
CA THR A 302 10.19 -22.95 -2.38
C THR A 302 9.38 -22.90 -3.67
N VAL A 303 8.04 -22.91 -3.57
CA VAL A 303 7.16 -22.83 -4.75
C VAL A 303 7.35 -21.50 -5.48
N ALA A 304 7.43 -20.37 -4.73
CA ALA A 304 7.65 -19.06 -5.32
C ALA A 304 9.02 -18.95 -6.04
N ARG A 305 10.07 -19.53 -5.47
CA ARG A 305 11.41 -19.59 -6.11
C ARG A 305 11.38 -20.39 -7.39
N ASN A 306 10.82 -21.61 -7.35
CA ASN A 306 10.70 -22.44 -8.53
C ASN A 306 9.87 -21.76 -9.63
N TYR A 307 8.81 -21.04 -9.26
CA TYR A 307 8.03 -20.25 -10.23
C TYR A 307 8.88 -19.14 -10.87
N LEU A 308 9.68 -18.42 -10.07
CA LEU A 308 10.58 -17.39 -10.61
C LEU A 308 11.65 -18.00 -11.52
N ASP A 309 12.23 -19.15 -11.15
CA ASP A 309 13.21 -19.84 -11.98
C ASP A 309 12.61 -20.20 -13.36
N LEU A 310 11.36 -20.68 -13.39
CA LEU A 310 10.65 -20.99 -14.64
C LEU A 310 10.38 -19.75 -15.53
N LEU A 311 10.36 -18.54 -14.97
CA LEU A 311 10.19 -17.32 -15.76
C LEU A 311 11.48 -16.86 -16.45
N TYR A 312 12.66 -17.37 -16.02
CA TYR A 312 13.97 -16.97 -16.50
C TYR A 312 14.73 -18.10 -17.21
N CYS A 313 14.15 -19.27 -17.31
CA CYS A 313 14.59 -20.39 -18.15
C CYS A 313 13.82 -20.43 -19.45
#